data_48df356271580e136a03b68ceaeff9e5
#
_entry.id   48df356271580e136a03b68ceaeff9e5
#
_cell.length_a   1.000
_cell.length_b   1.000
_cell.length_c   1.000
_cell.angle_alpha   90.00
_cell.angle_beta   90.00
_cell.angle_gamma   90.00
#
_symmetry.space_group_name_H-M   'P 1'
#
loop_
_entity.id
_entity.type
_entity.pdbx_description
1 polymer ?
#
loop_
_entity_poly.entity_id
_entity_poly.type
_entity_poly.pdbx_seq_one_letter_code
_entity_poly.pdbx_strand_id
1 'polypeptide(L)'
;PELYEQWCETHPITQLPKWKRGENMRLVKTEEQLAAAARLFAEGRRTVCEGCWTEEALAEWTPEFFYAQLKEEKQQGWAVYLHCTKDVPDGMVAVSHKTGQVEHLFITADARGKGLGQKLLDFARKKLSEHAHPVLTVLDKNTRAIALYRRMGWKVCGVAEVFDPAKDGSVTARAELLEMRYDGPAEA
;
A
#
# COMPACT_ATOMS: atom_id res chain seq x y z
N PRO A 1 5.50 -17.21 -14.08
CA PRO A 1 4.32 -16.85 -14.88
C PRO A 1 3.17 -17.83 -14.69
N GLU A 2 3.37 -19.14 -14.84
CA GLU A 2 2.32 -20.18 -14.76
C GLU A 2 1.65 -20.25 -13.37
N LEU A 3 2.41 -20.18 -12.29
CA LEU A 3 1.87 -20.17 -10.92
C LEU A 3 1.00 -18.94 -10.65
N TYR A 4 1.35 -17.80 -11.22
CA TYR A 4 0.57 -16.57 -11.09
C TYR A 4 -0.76 -16.64 -11.83
N GLU A 5 -0.75 -17.15 -13.07
CA GLU A 5 -1.95 -17.36 -13.88
C GLU A 5 -2.89 -18.35 -13.22
N GLN A 6 -2.36 -19.49 -12.75
CA GLN A 6 -3.11 -20.51 -12.04
C GLN A 6 -3.72 -20.00 -10.72
N TRP A 7 -2.98 -19.16 -9.98
CA TRP A 7 -3.49 -18.51 -8.78
C TRP A 7 -4.59 -17.49 -9.09
N CYS A 8 -4.46 -16.73 -10.19
CA CYS A 8 -5.48 -15.81 -10.67
C CYS A 8 -6.76 -16.53 -11.10
N GLU A 9 -6.66 -17.72 -11.69
CA GLU A 9 -7.80 -18.57 -12.07
C GLU A 9 -8.54 -19.10 -10.84
N THR A 10 -7.80 -19.50 -9.80
CA THR A 10 -8.39 -20.03 -8.56
C THR A 10 -8.90 -18.94 -7.62
N HIS A 11 -8.48 -17.68 -7.79
CA HIS A 11 -8.87 -16.52 -6.97
C HIS A 11 -9.31 -15.34 -7.86
N PRO A 12 -10.33 -15.46 -8.70
CA PRO A 12 -10.75 -14.38 -9.59
C PRO A 12 -11.32 -13.19 -8.81
N ILE A 13 -10.88 -11.98 -9.14
CA ILE A 13 -11.37 -10.72 -8.52
C ILE A 13 -12.88 -10.57 -8.66
N THR A 14 -13.46 -11.16 -9.70
CA THR A 14 -14.90 -11.11 -10.00
C THR A 14 -15.78 -11.89 -9.02
N GLN A 15 -15.19 -12.73 -8.16
CA GLN A 15 -15.91 -13.56 -7.17
C GLN A 15 -15.86 -12.99 -5.76
N LEU A 16 -15.43 -11.74 -5.59
CA LEU A 16 -15.49 -11.12 -4.26
C LEU A 16 -16.94 -11.07 -3.75
N PRO A 17 -17.17 -11.40 -2.47
CA PRO A 17 -18.52 -11.39 -1.89
C PRO A 17 -19.21 -10.07 -2.14
N LYS A 18 -20.51 -10.09 -2.52
CA LYS A 18 -21.31 -8.88 -2.70
C LYS A 18 -21.29 -8.06 -1.41
N TRP A 19 -20.81 -6.86 -1.51
CA TRP A 19 -20.61 -5.98 -0.37
C TRP A 19 -21.88 -5.18 -0.08
N LYS A 20 -22.09 -4.81 1.17
CA LYS A 20 -23.24 -3.97 1.53
C LYS A 20 -23.17 -2.64 0.76
N ARG A 21 -24.28 -2.24 0.13
CA ARG A 21 -24.37 -0.96 -0.60
C ARG A 21 -23.96 0.20 0.32
N GLY A 22 -23.07 1.08 -0.15
CA GLY A 22 -22.74 2.36 0.48
C GLY A 22 -21.36 2.44 1.14
N GLU A 23 -20.68 1.34 1.45
CA GLU A 23 -19.34 1.38 2.03
C GLU A 23 -18.28 1.11 0.97
N ASN A 24 -17.54 2.16 0.56
CA ASN A 24 -16.46 2.01 -0.41
C ASN A 24 -15.15 1.52 0.23
N MET A 25 -14.98 1.69 1.57
CA MET A 25 -13.81 1.23 2.33
C MET A 25 -14.16 0.02 3.19
N ARG A 26 -13.41 -1.07 3.06
CA ARG A 26 -13.79 -2.37 3.62
C ARG A 26 -12.60 -3.07 4.25
N LEU A 27 -12.77 -3.51 5.50
CA LEU A 27 -11.79 -4.33 6.18
C LEU A 27 -11.69 -5.70 5.51
N VAL A 28 -10.47 -6.11 5.18
CA VAL A 28 -10.17 -7.44 4.64
C VAL A 28 -10.37 -8.51 5.71
N LYS A 29 -11.37 -9.37 5.51
CA LYS A 29 -11.76 -10.43 6.47
C LYS A 29 -11.61 -11.84 5.90
N THR A 30 -11.81 -12.02 4.59
CA THR A 30 -11.78 -13.33 3.92
C THR A 30 -10.50 -13.54 3.13
N GLU A 31 -10.20 -14.79 2.79
CA GLU A 31 -9.03 -15.16 1.99
C GLU A 31 -9.11 -14.56 0.57
N GLU A 32 -10.30 -14.49 -0.03
CA GLU A 32 -10.52 -13.90 -1.35
C GLU A 32 -10.23 -12.39 -1.34
N GLN A 33 -10.64 -11.71 -0.26
CA GLN A 33 -10.33 -10.29 -0.08
C GLN A 33 -8.84 -10.05 0.14
N LEU A 34 -8.18 -10.95 0.88
CA LEU A 34 -6.75 -10.90 1.10
C LEU A 34 -6.00 -11.12 -0.22
N ALA A 35 -6.47 -12.05 -1.04
CA ALA A 35 -5.94 -12.29 -2.36
C ALA A 35 -6.06 -11.06 -3.29
N ALA A 36 -7.21 -10.37 -3.25
CA ALA A 36 -7.40 -9.12 -3.99
C ALA A 36 -6.46 -8.00 -3.50
N ALA A 37 -6.26 -7.89 -2.18
CA ALA A 37 -5.29 -6.95 -1.61
C ALA A 37 -3.86 -7.26 -2.07
N ALA A 38 -3.47 -8.53 -2.06
CA ALA A 38 -2.14 -8.98 -2.50
C ALA A 38 -1.85 -8.62 -3.97
N ARG A 39 -2.85 -8.71 -4.85
CA ARG A 39 -2.72 -8.27 -6.25
C ARG A 39 -2.47 -6.77 -6.36
N LEU A 40 -3.27 -5.96 -5.65
CA LEU A 40 -3.07 -4.52 -5.62
C LEU A 40 -1.69 -4.16 -5.07
N PHE A 41 -1.23 -4.89 -4.05
CA PHE A 41 0.08 -4.70 -3.48
C PHE A 41 1.19 -4.99 -4.49
N ALA A 42 1.14 -6.16 -5.15
CA ALA A 42 2.11 -6.54 -6.16
C ALA A 42 2.20 -5.51 -7.30
N GLU A 43 1.05 -5.12 -7.87
CA GLU A 43 0.99 -4.11 -8.94
C GLU A 43 1.53 -2.75 -8.47
N GLY A 44 1.08 -2.30 -7.29
CA GLY A 44 1.47 -1.01 -6.74
C GLY A 44 2.96 -0.96 -6.40
N ARG A 45 3.50 -2.01 -5.78
CA ARG A 45 4.91 -2.09 -5.40
C ARG A 45 5.82 -2.09 -6.62
N ARG A 46 5.52 -2.92 -7.62
CA ARG A 46 6.29 -2.94 -8.88
C ARG A 46 6.30 -1.57 -9.55
N THR A 47 5.14 -0.92 -9.67
CA THR A 47 5.05 0.42 -10.28
C THR A 47 5.89 1.47 -9.55
N VAL A 48 5.94 1.43 -8.22
CA VAL A 48 6.70 2.42 -7.41
C VAL A 48 8.20 2.16 -7.47
N CYS A 49 8.60 0.91 -7.60
CA CYS A 49 10.01 0.47 -7.56
C CYS A 49 10.63 0.26 -8.95
N GLU A 50 9.85 0.42 -10.01
CA GLU A 50 10.35 0.37 -11.38
C GLU A 50 11.51 1.35 -11.59
N GLY A 51 12.59 0.87 -12.21
CA GLY A 51 13.82 1.65 -12.41
C GLY A 51 14.71 1.84 -11.17
N CYS A 52 14.28 1.34 -9.99
CA CYS A 52 15.11 1.34 -8.77
C CYS A 52 15.58 -0.05 -8.38
N TRP A 53 14.84 -1.09 -8.75
CA TRP A 53 15.15 -2.49 -8.49
C TRP A 53 15.46 -3.24 -9.78
N THR A 54 16.24 -4.32 -9.68
CA THR A 54 16.52 -5.18 -10.84
C THR A 54 15.26 -5.94 -11.24
N GLU A 55 15.20 -6.36 -12.51
CA GLU A 55 14.07 -7.15 -13.02
C GLU A 55 13.94 -8.49 -12.28
N GLU A 56 15.07 -9.09 -11.89
CA GLU A 56 15.10 -10.34 -11.11
C GLU A 56 14.43 -10.15 -9.75
N ALA A 57 14.78 -9.06 -9.04
CA ALA A 57 14.17 -8.74 -7.74
C ALA A 57 12.67 -8.43 -7.87
N LEU A 58 12.28 -7.69 -8.91
CA LEU A 58 10.87 -7.39 -9.18
C LEU A 58 10.07 -8.64 -9.59
N ALA A 59 10.70 -9.64 -10.21
CA ALA A 59 10.04 -10.89 -10.58
C ALA A 59 9.62 -11.73 -9.38
N GLU A 60 10.29 -11.61 -8.24
CA GLU A 60 9.94 -12.30 -6.99
C GLU A 60 8.72 -11.67 -6.28
N TRP A 61 8.37 -10.43 -6.62
CA TRP A 61 7.24 -9.72 -6.02
C TRP A 61 5.92 -10.11 -6.67
N THR A 62 5.55 -11.38 -6.46
CA THR A 62 4.30 -11.95 -6.95
C THR A 62 3.15 -11.69 -5.98
N PRO A 63 1.88 -11.81 -6.40
CA PRO A 63 0.74 -11.76 -5.50
C PRO A 63 0.80 -12.81 -4.40
N GLU A 64 1.35 -14.02 -4.64
CA GLU A 64 1.54 -15.05 -3.62
C GLU A 64 2.51 -14.58 -2.53
N PHE A 65 3.61 -13.95 -2.92
CA PHE A 65 4.56 -13.37 -1.97
C PHE A 65 3.86 -12.35 -1.06
N PHE A 66 3.13 -11.39 -1.65
CA PHE A 66 2.42 -10.38 -0.87
C PHE A 66 1.21 -10.92 -0.12
N TYR A 67 0.57 -12.00 -0.60
CA TYR A 67 -0.47 -12.70 0.15
C TYR A 67 0.07 -13.28 1.45
N ALA A 68 1.23 -13.95 1.40
CA ALA A 68 1.89 -14.49 2.59
C ALA A 68 2.28 -13.36 3.55
N GLN A 69 2.86 -12.28 3.05
CA GLN A 69 3.22 -11.10 3.84
C GLN A 69 2.00 -10.48 4.52
N LEU A 70 0.94 -10.17 3.79
CA LEU A 70 -0.28 -9.58 4.36
C LEU A 70 -0.97 -10.49 5.37
N LYS A 71 -0.90 -11.81 5.17
CA LYS A 71 -1.42 -12.80 6.13
C LYS A 71 -0.66 -12.75 7.45
N GLU A 72 0.65 -12.68 7.40
CA GLU A 72 1.51 -12.52 8.58
C GLU A 72 1.26 -11.19 9.28
N GLU A 73 1.23 -10.08 8.55
CA GLU A 73 0.94 -8.76 9.09
C GLU A 73 -0.42 -8.69 9.80
N LYS A 74 -1.45 -9.33 9.24
CA LYS A 74 -2.76 -9.45 9.92
C LYS A 74 -2.66 -10.22 11.23
N GLN A 75 -1.85 -11.28 11.32
CA GLN A 75 -1.60 -12.00 12.57
C GLN A 75 -0.87 -11.12 13.60
N GLN A 76 -0.04 -10.19 13.13
CA GLN A 76 0.63 -9.19 13.96
C GLN A 76 -0.27 -8.01 14.38
N GLY A 77 -1.53 -8.00 13.92
CA GLY A 77 -2.53 -6.97 14.29
C GLY A 77 -2.70 -5.84 13.29
N TRP A 78 -2.15 -5.95 12.09
CA TRP A 78 -2.42 -4.99 11.03
C TRP A 78 -3.85 -5.12 10.50
N ALA A 79 -4.50 -4.01 10.26
CA ALA A 79 -5.80 -3.92 9.62
C ALA A 79 -5.64 -3.48 8.17
N VAL A 80 -5.94 -4.37 7.23
CA VAL A 80 -5.87 -4.11 5.79
C VAL A 80 -7.27 -3.73 5.29
N TYR A 81 -7.36 -2.63 4.54
CA TYR A 81 -8.60 -2.12 3.97
C TYR A 81 -8.50 -2.04 2.44
N LEU A 82 -9.58 -2.41 1.77
CA LEU A 82 -9.77 -2.24 0.33
C LEU A 82 -10.77 -1.11 0.07
N HIS A 83 -10.47 -0.24 -0.87
CA HIS A 83 -11.45 0.60 -1.54
C HIS A 83 -11.97 -0.12 -2.77
N CYS A 84 -13.28 -0.03 -3.02
CA CYS A 84 -13.91 -0.66 -4.17
C CYS A 84 -14.85 0.32 -4.87
N THR A 85 -14.77 0.35 -6.19
CA THR A 85 -15.74 1.03 -7.05
C THR A 85 -16.54 -0.02 -7.82
N LYS A 86 -17.87 -0.02 -7.66
CA LYS A 86 -18.76 -1.04 -8.25
C LYS A 86 -18.33 -2.48 -7.94
N ASP A 87 -17.93 -2.71 -6.68
CA ASP A 87 -17.44 -4.00 -6.18
C ASP A 87 -16.08 -4.47 -6.76
N VAL A 88 -15.39 -3.63 -7.51
CA VAL A 88 -14.03 -3.90 -8.01
C VAL A 88 -13.03 -3.16 -7.11
N PRO A 89 -12.05 -3.86 -6.51
CA PRO A 89 -10.97 -3.23 -5.75
C PRO A 89 -10.14 -2.31 -6.63
N ASP A 90 -9.99 -1.06 -6.22
CA ASP A 90 -9.23 -0.03 -6.93
C ASP A 90 -8.24 0.74 -6.05
N GLY A 91 -8.22 0.42 -4.76
CA GLY A 91 -7.24 0.95 -3.82
C GLY A 91 -7.16 0.12 -2.56
N MET A 92 -6.04 0.26 -1.85
CA MET A 92 -5.82 -0.38 -0.56
C MET A 92 -5.00 0.50 0.38
N VAL A 93 -5.15 0.25 1.67
CA VAL A 93 -4.29 0.81 2.72
C VAL A 93 -4.27 -0.14 3.91
N ALA A 94 -3.12 -0.26 4.57
CA ALA A 94 -2.98 -0.97 5.83
C ALA A 94 -2.65 -0.01 6.96
N VAL A 95 -3.16 -0.29 8.17
CA VAL A 95 -2.86 0.46 9.38
C VAL A 95 -2.53 -0.46 10.54
N SER A 96 -1.60 -0.04 11.38
CA SER A 96 -1.29 -0.69 12.65
C SER A 96 -1.75 0.20 13.80
N HIS A 97 -2.79 -0.23 14.52
CA HIS A 97 -3.25 0.46 15.73
C HIS A 97 -2.23 0.39 16.86
N LYS A 98 -1.38 -0.65 16.86
CA LYS A 98 -0.33 -0.81 17.87
C LYS A 98 0.78 0.24 17.76
N THR A 99 1.18 0.56 16.52
CA THR A 99 2.35 1.42 16.26
C THR A 99 1.98 2.79 15.68
N GLY A 100 0.71 3.01 15.29
CA GLY A 100 0.29 4.25 14.63
C GLY A 100 0.80 4.38 13.19
N GLN A 101 1.12 3.26 12.54
CA GLN A 101 1.68 3.26 11.20
C GLN A 101 0.60 3.11 10.12
N VAL A 102 0.82 3.80 8.99
CA VAL A 102 0.09 3.65 7.74
C VAL A 102 1.06 3.07 6.71
N GLU A 103 0.69 1.93 6.12
CA GLU A 103 1.49 1.26 5.10
C GLU A 103 0.61 0.81 3.92
N HIS A 104 1.26 0.37 2.85
CA HIS A 104 0.62 -0.27 1.70
C HIS A 104 -0.52 0.55 1.09
N LEU A 105 -0.31 1.87 0.94
CA LEU A 105 -1.26 2.73 0.25
C LEU A 105 -1.02 2.62 -1.26
N PHE A 106 -1.85 1.82 -1.94
CA PHE A 106 -1.79 1.60 -3.38
C PHE A 106 -3.12 1.91 -4.05
N ILE A 107 -3.03 2.35 -5.29
CA ILE A 107 -4.18 2.73 -6.13
C ILE A 107 -3.92 2.22 -7.53
N THR A 108 -4.90 1.54 -8.13
CA THR A 108 -4.81 1.08 -9.52
C THR A 108 -4.58 2.24 -10.48
N ALA A 109 -3.97 1.98 -11.62
CA ALA A 109 -3.68 3.00 -12.62
C ALA A 109 -4.94 3.80 -13.03
N ASP A 110 -6.05 3.10 -13.25
CA ASP A 110 -7.33 3.69 -13.67
C ASP A 110 -8.01 4.57 -12.60
N ALA A 111 -7.71 4.33 -11.32
CA ALA A 111 -8.27 5.11 -10.21
C ALA A 111 -7.39 6.31 -9.82
N ARG A 112 -6.19 6.43 -10.37
CA ARG A 112 -5.28 7.56 -10.10
C ARG A 112 -5.84 8.88 -10.62
N GLY A 113 -5.45 10.00 -10.00
CA GLY A 113 -5.87 11.35 -10.40
C GLY A 113 -7.31 11.73 -10.01
N LYS A 114 -8.07 10.82 -9.38
CA LYS A 114 -9.48 11.03 -8.98
C LYS A 114 -9.66 11.32 -7.48
N GLY A 115 -8.59 11.70 -6.79
CA GLY A 115 -8.63 12.02 -5.34
C GLY A 115 -8.65 10.80 -4.41
N LEU A 116 -8.55 9.55 -4.94
CA LEU A 116 -8.64 8.34 -4.12
C LEU A 116 -7.49 8.25 -3.09
N GLY A 117 -6.26 8.67 -3.45
CA GLY A 117 -5.14 8.66 -2.51
C GLY A 117 -5.37 9.53 -1.29
N GLN A 118 -5.96 10.70 -1.48
CA GLN A 118 -6.37 11.57 -0.37
C GLN A 118 -7.43 10.88 0.51
N LYS A 119 -8.46 10.28 -0.09
CA LYS A 119 -9.51 9.56 0.64
C LYS A 119 -8.95 8.40 1.47
N LEU A 120 -8.03 7.60 0.90
CA LEU A 120 -7.37 6.48 1.60
C LEU A 120 -6.54 6.97 2.78
N LEU A 121 -5.75 8.03 2.57
CA LEU A 121 -4.90 8.59 3.61
C LEU A 121 -5.72 9.23 4.75
N ASP A 122 -6.78 9.97 4.43
CA ASP A 122 -7.72 10.52 5.42
C ASP A 122 -8.44 9.42 6.21
N PHE A 123 -8.83 8.35 5.52
CA PHE A 123 -9.43 7.19 6.17
C PHE A 123 -8.44 6.52 7.14
N ALA A 124 -7.21 6.26 6.72
CA ALA A 124 -6.17 5.68 7.55
C ALA A 124 -5.89 6.54 8.79
N ARG A 125 -5.74 7.86 8.60
CA ARG A 125 -5.55 8.81 9.70
C ARG A 125 -6.71 8.78 10.71
N LYS A 126 -7.96 8.71 10.22
CA LYS A 126 -9.14 8.59 11.10
C LYS A 126 -9.15 7.27 11.88
N LYS A 127 -8.67 6.17 11.27
CA LYS A 127 -8.51 4.88 11.96
C LYS A 127 -7.44 4.91 13.03
N LEU A 128 -6.46 5.80 12.90
CA LEU A 128 -5.37 6.01 13.85
C LEU A 128 -5.57 7.28 14.69
N SER A 129 -6.81 7.69 14.94
CA SER A 129 -7.11 8.94 15.68
C SER A 129 -6.62 8.94 17.13
N GLU A 130 -6.37 7.76 17.71
CA GLU A 130 -5.73 7.59 19.03
C GLU A 130 -4.24 7.95 19.06
N HIS A 131 -3.58 7.98 17.88
CA HIS A 131 -2.19 8.39 17.75
C HIS A 131 -2.12 9.88 17.38
N ALA A 132 -1.45 10.67 18.19
CA ALA A 132 -1.28 12.11 17.94
C ALA A 132 -0.49 12.37 16.64
N HIS A 133 0.48 11.48 16.35
CA HIS A 133 1.39 11.61 15.22
C HIS A 133 1.54 10.27 14.50
N PRO A 134 0.55 9.85 13.70
CA PRO A 134 0.72 8.68 12.83
C PRO A 134 1.93 8.83 11.91
N VAL A 135 2.57 7.71 11.57
CA VAL A 135 3.73 7.67 10.69
C VAL A 135 3.46 6.82 9.45
N LEU A 136 4.16 7.10 8.38
CA LEU A 136 4.18 6.27 7.16
C LEU A 136 5.59 6.25 6.58
N THR A 137 5.85 5.27 5.72
CA THR A 137 7.08 5.24 4.92
C THR A 137 6.79 5.44 3.44
N VAL A 138 7.73 6.05 2.73
CA VAL A 138 7.62 6.29 1.30
C VAL A 138 9.00 6.29 0.64
N LEU A 139 9.10 5.66 -0.55
CA LEU A 139 10.31 5.71 -1.32
C LEU A 139 10.59 7.15 -1.80
N ASP A 140 11.82 7.64 -1.64
CA ASP A 140 12.25 8.99 -2.04
C ASP A 140 11.98 9.30 -3.52
N LYS A 141 12.00 8.27 -4.37
CA LYS A 141 11.68 8.36 -5.80
C LYS A 141 10.18 8.53 -6.08
N ASN A 142 9.31 8.21 -5.10
CA ASN A 142 7.86 8.39 -5.25
C ASN A 142 7.43 9.83 -4.97
N THR A 143 7.94 10.76 -5.79
CA THR A 143 7.71 12.21 -5.64
C THR A 143 6.24 12.58 -5.64
N ARG A 144 5.41 11.83 -6.38
CA ARG A 144 3.95 12.04 -6.44
C ARG A 144 3.27 11.76 -5.10
N ALA A 145 3.62 10.66 -4.44
CA ALA A 145 3.09 10.33 -3.11
C ALA A 145 3.60 11.32 -2.07
N ILE A 146 4.89 11.66 -2.08
CA ILE A 146 5.48 12.66 -1.18
C ILE A 146 4.76 14.00 -1.30
N ALA A 147 4.48 14.46 -2.53
CA ALA A 147 3.75 15.70 -2.76
C ALA A 147 2.31 15.64 -2.20
N LEU A 148 1.61 14.50 -2.34
CA LEU A 148 0.30 14.29 -1.73
C LEU A 148 0.39 14.34 -0.20
N TYR A 149 1.31 13.59 0.39
CA TYR A 149 1.46 13.51 1.84
C TYR A 149 1.78 14.88 2.46
N ARG A 150 2.69 15.64 1.84
CA ARG A 150 3.00 17.02 2.28
C ARG A 150 1.78 17.92 2.26
N ARG A 151 0.98 17.91 1.19
CA ARG A 151 -0.27 18.71 1.11
C ARG A 151 -1.28 18.31 2.18
N MET A 152 -1.23 17.08 2.68
CA MET A 152 -2.12 16.58 3.72
C MET A 152 -1.54 16.71 5.14
N GLY A 153 -0.43 17.44 5.31
CA GLY A 153 0.14 17.76 6.62
C GLY A 153 1.15 16.74 7.15
N TRP A 154 1.66 15.86 6.28
CA TRP A 154 2.75 14.93 6.63
C TRP A 154 4.10 15.57 6.33
N LYS A 155 5.05 15.41 7.23
CA LYS A 155 6.41 15.97 7.13
C LYS A 155 7.43 14.84 7.21
N VAL A 156 8.49 14.93 6.41
CA VAL A 156 9.63 14.02 6.53
C VAL A 156 10.28 14.23 7.89
N CYS A 157 10.43 13.16 8.66
CA CYS A 157 11.04 13.18 9.98
C CYS A 157 12.30 12.30 10.09
N GLY A 158 12.57 11.46 9.09
CA GLY A 158 13.75 10.61 9.08
C GLY A 158 13.90 9.80 7.79
N VAL A 159 14.89 8.93 7.80
CA VAL A 159 15.14 7.89 6.80
C VAL A 159 15.04 6.56 7.52
N ALA A 160 14.05 5.74 7.14
CA ALA A 160 13.82 4.44 7.76
C ALA A 160 14.82 3.39 7.23
N GLU A 161 15.16 3.45 5.94
CA GLU A 161 16.06 2.50 5.28
C GLU A 161 16.78 3.14 4.10
N VAL A 162 18.00 2.68 3.82
CA VAL A 162 18.81 3.08 2.66
C VAL A 162 19.14 1.85 1.85
N PHE A 163 18.74 1.84 0.60
CA PHE A 163 19.08 0.84 -0.41
C PHE A 163 20.30 1.33 -1.19
N ASP A 164 21.38 0.57 -1.13
CA ASP A 164 22.66 0.94 -1.76
C ASP A 164 23.07 -0.15 -2.76
N PRO A 165 23.23 0.15 -4.06
CA PRO A 165 23.61 -0.83 -5.07
C PRO A 165 24.93 -1.57 -4.75
N ALA A 166 25.82 -0.94 -4.02
CA ALA A 166 27.07 -1.57 -3.60
C ALA A 166 26.90 -2.61 -2.48
N LYS A 167 25.78 -2.57 -1.76
CA LYS A 167 25.49 -3.45 -0.62
C LYS A 167 24.33 -4.38 -0.90
N ASP A 168 23.37 -3.93 -1.69
CA ASP A 168 22.16 -4.65 -2.04
C ASP A 168 22.11 -4.81 -3.57
N GLY A 169 22.62 -5.93 -4.05
CA GLY A 169 22.65 -6.27 -5.50
C GLY A 169 21.28 -6.37 -6.16
N SER A 170 20.17 -6.26 -5.39
CA SER A 170 18.83 -6.22 -5.94
C SER A 170 18.38 -4.84 -6.41
N VAL A 171 19.12 -3.77 -6.09
CA VAL A 171 18.81 -2.40 -6.52
C VAL A 171 19.78 -1.92 -7.62
N THR A 172 19.24 -1.07 -8.51
CA THR A 172 20.01 -0.49 -9.65
C THR A 172 20.59 0.88 -9.32
N ALA A 173 20.01 1.59 -8.36
CA ALA A 173 20.42 2.92 -7.94
C ALA A 173 20.14 3.11 -6.45
N ARG A 174 20.89 4.02 -5.82
CA ARG A 174 20.60 4.41 -4.43
C ARG A 174 19.19 4.96 -4.30
N ALA A 175 18.47 4.45 -3.33
CA ALA A 175 17.13 4.89 -2.96
C ALA A 175 17.02 4.94 -1.43
N GLU A 176 16.11 5.76 -0.92
CA GLU A 176 15.85 5.90 0.51
C GLU A 176 14.37 5.70 0.81
N LEU A 177 14.09 4.92 1.84
CA LEU A 177 12.75 4.82 2.41
C LEU A 177 12.61 5.92 3.46
N LEU A 178 11.95 7.01 3.10
CA LEU A 178 11.71 8.15 3.99
C LEU A 178 10.61 7.82 4.98
N GLU A 179 10.80 8.20 6.24
CA GLU A 179 9.75 8.23 7.24
C GLU A 179 9.07 9.60 7.23
N MET A 180 7.74 9.61 7.19
CA MET A 180 6.94 10.82 7.30
C MET A 180 5.96 10.72 8.46
N ARG A 181 5.78 11.82 9.18
CA ARG A 181 4.91 11.96 10.34
C ARG A 181 3.79 12.96 10.06
N TYR A 182 2.59 12.64 10.50
CA TYR A 182 1.48 13.61 10.47
C TYR A 182 1.61 14.62 11.60
N ASP A 183 1.67 15.89 11.28
CA ASP A 183 1.80 17.02 12.24
C ASP A 183 0.58 17.95 12.25
N GLY A 184 -0.53 17.54 11.60
CA GLY A 184 -1.72 18.37 11.47
C GLY A 184 -1.94 18.82 10.02
N PRO A 185 -3.08 19.47 9.72
CA PRO A 185 -3.34 20.00 8.38
C PRO A 185 -2.21 20.97 7.99
N ALA A 186 -1.85 20.98 6.70
CA ALA A 186 -0.89 21.96 6.22
C ALA A 186 -1.40 23.37 6.53
N GLU A 187 -0.54 24.21 7.11
CA GLU A 187 -0.86 25.63 7.29
C GLU A 187 -1.14 26.24 5.92
N ALA A 188 -2.25 26.98 5.83
CA ALA A 188 -2.73 27.60 4.59
C ALA A 188 -1.83 28.76 4.13
#